data_3e042f7a292f12d660993e18cbae85c9
#
_entry.id   3e042f7a292f12d660993e18cbae85c9
#
_cell.length_a   1.000
_cell.length_b   1.000
_cell.length_c   1.000
_cell.angle_alpha   90.00
_cell.angle_beta   90.00
_cell.angle_gamma   90.00
#
_symmetry.space_group_name_H-M   'P 1'
#
loop_
_entity.id
_entity.type
_entity.pdbx_description
1 polymer ?
#
loop_
_entity_poly.entity_id
_entity_poly.type
_entity_poly.pdbx_seq_one_letter_code
_entity_poly.pdbx_strand_id
1 'polypeptide(L)'
;MKIATFNVNGIRSRLAHLLLWLERESPDIACLQELKAESHGFPTLDIRARGYEAIWHGQKSWNGVAILAKGTKPVEIGRALPGDPADEHSRYIEADVGEVRVGCLYLPNGNPQPGPKFEYKLAWFERLIKHARSLYALDQPVILAGDYNVVPTDFDIYDPKSWRKDALLQPQSRAAYKRLLDQGWVDSLRHLHPDEKIFTFWDYFRQHWERNSGLRIDHLLLNPPAAAMLRQAGVDRWVRDLPSASDHAPTWVELEAVAEAAASPKPRAKGRKSS
;
A
#
# COMPACT_ATOMS: atom_id res chain seq x y z
N MET A 1 12.38 6.49 7.47
CA MET A 1 11.64 6.61 6.19
C MET A 1 10.18 6.29 6.45
N LYS A 2 9.26 7.21 6.13
CA LYS A 2 7.80 7.00 6.25
C LYS A 2 7.22 6.62 4.88
N ILE A 3 6.56 5.47 4.79
CA ILE A 3 5.92 4.99 3.55
C ILE A 3 4.44 4.81 3.83
N ALA A 4 3.60 5.35 2.95
CA ALA A 4 2.15 5.33 3.15
C ALA A 4 1.38 4.83 1.93
N THR A 5 0.16 4.34 2.16
CA THR A 5 -0.84 4.06 1.14
C THR A 5 -2.10 4.86 1.40
N PHE A 6 -2.73 5.37 0.36
CA PHE A 6 -3.95 6.16 0.47
C PHE A 6 -4.83 5.99 -0.77
N ASN A 7 -5.96 5.31 -0.62
CA ASN A 7 -7.02 5.35 -1.61
C ASN A 7 -7.70 6.72 -1.56
N VAL A 8 -7.44 7.56 -2.55
CA VAL A 8 -7.92 8.97 -2.58
C VAL A 8 -9.35 9.10 -3.08
N ASN A 9 -9.94 8.03 -3.60
CA ASN A 9 -11.32 8.03 -4.14
C ASN A 9 -11.60 9.21 -5.07
N GLY A 10 -10.70 9.44 -6.04
CA GLY A 10 -10.75 10.54 -7.01
C GLY A 10 -9.79 11.68 -6.70
N ILE A 11 -8.62 11.66 -7.34
CA ILE A 11 -7.53 12.59 -7.05
C ILE A 11 -7.90 14.05 -7.26
N ARG A 12 -8.72 14.37 -8.27
CA ARG A 12 -9.12 15.76 -8.55
C ARG A 12 -10.04 16.33 -7.48
N SER A 13 -11.02 15.54 -7.05
CA SER A 13 -12.02 15.98 -6.05
C SER A 13 -11.45 16.06 -4.63
N ARG A 14 -10.36 15.33 -4.34
CA ARG A 14 -9.68 15.31 -3.04
C ARG A 14 -8.26 15.86 -3.10
N LEU A 15 -7.92 16.62 -4.14
CA LEU A 15 -6.58 17.18 -4.31
C LEU A 15 -6.17 18.04 -3.10
N ALA A 16 -7.05 18.90 -2.63
CA ALA A 16 -6.76 19.74 -1.46
C ALA A 16 -6.45 18.92 -0.21
N HIS A 17 -7.17 17.81 0.02
CA HIS A 17 -6.92 16.91 1.15
C HIS A 17 -5.59 16.15 0.99
N LEU A 18 -5.30 15.68 -0.21
CA LEU A 18 -4.03 15.03 -0.51
C LEU A 18 -2.85 15.99 -0.26
N LEU A 19 -2.92 17.21 -0.78
CA LEU A 19 -1.86 18.21 -0.62
C LEU A 19 -1.66 18.62 0.86
N LEU A 20 -2.75 18.81 1.60
CA LEU A 20 -2.71 19.08 3.04
C LEU A 20 -2.07 17.93 3.82
N TRP A 21 -2.44 16.68 3.49
CA TRP A 21 -1.84 15.50 4.11
C TRP A 21 -0.36 15.36 3.79
N LEU A 22 0.04 15.53 2.52
CA LEU A 22 1.45 15.49 2.11
C LEU A 22 2.29 16.55 2.82
N GLU A 23 1.73 17.75 3.04
CA GLU A 23 2.40 18.82 3.76
C GLU A 23 2.56 18.52 5.24
N ARG A 24 1.50 18.04 5.90
CA ARG A 24 1.47 17.79 7.34
C ARG A 24 2.24 16.54 7.74
N GLU A 25 1.95 15.40 7.10
CA GLU A 25 2.52 14.10 7.48
C GLU A 25 3.84 13.80 6.79
N SER A 26 4.07 14.45 5.66
CA SER A 26 5.34 14.46 4.93
C SER A 26 5.96 13.07 4.69
N PRO A 27 5.19 12.09 4.18
CA PRO A 27 5.75 10.77 3.92
C PRO A 27 6.86 10.84 2.86
N ASP A 28 7.88 10.01 3.00
CA ASP A 28 8.94 9.89 2.00
C ASP A 28 8.40 9.25 0.71
N ILE A 29 7.48 8.28 0.86
CA ILE A 29 6.81 7.60 -0.27
C ILE A 29 5.31 7.53 0.02
N ALA A 30 4.48 7.87 -0.98
CA ALA A 30 3.03 7.70 -0.91
C ALA A 30 2.51 6.91 -2.12
N CYS A 31 1.84 5.80 -1.85
CA CYS A 31 1.14 4.96 -2.83
C CYS A 31 -0.33 5.36 -2.89
N LEU A 32 -0.82 5.82 -4.03
CA LEU A 32 -2.20 6.27 -4.20
C LEU A 32 -3.02 5.28 -5.02
N GLN A 33 -4.29 5.11 -4.65
CA GLN A 33 -5.25 4.29 -5.38
C GLN A 33 -6.49 5.11 -5.72
N GLU A 34 -7.28 4.63 -6.66
CA GLU A 34 -8.50 5.25 -7.17
C GLU A 34 -8.29 6.71 -7.63
N LEU A 35 -7.28 6.93 -8.48
CA LEU A 35 -7.06 8.25 -9.08
C LEU A 35 -8.30 8.75 -9.83
N LYS A 36 -9.05 7.84 -10.47
CA LYS A 36 -10.26 8.12 -11.26
C LYS A 36 -10.03 9.24 -12.29
N ALA A 37 -8.82 9.32 -12.81
CA ALA A 37 -8.37 10.30 -13.79
C ALA A 37 -7.47 9.64 -14.83
N GLU A 38 -7.63 10.05 -16.09
CA GLU A 38 -6.68 9.66 -17.14
C GLU A 38 -5.29 10.22 -16.85
N SER A 39 -4.26 9.62 -17.44
CA SER A 39 -2.87 9.99 -17.15
C SER A 39 -2.56 11.46 -17.39
N HIS A 40 -3.17 12.09 -18.42
CA HIS A 40 -2.99 13.53 -18.67
C HIS A 40 -3.70 14.43 -17.65
N GLY A 41 -4.62 13.88 -16.85
CA GLY A 41 -5.36 14.60 -15.83
C GLY A 41 -4.76 14.50 -14.43
N PHE A 42 -3.59 13.92 -14.29
CA PHE A 42 -2.88 13.83 -13.01
C PHE A 42 -2.31 15.20 -12.60
N PRO A 43 -2.49 15.66 -11.35
CA PRO A 43 -2.13 17.00 -10.89
C PRO A 43 -0.63 17.14 -10.60
N THR A 44 0.21 16.94 -11.63
CA THR A 44 1.67 16.90 -11.50
C THR A 44 2.25 18.17 -10.90
N LEU A 45 1.76 19.36 -11.32
CA LEU A 45 2.28 20.64 -10.87
C LEU A 45 2.01 20.87 -9.38
N ASP A 46 0.80 20.56 -8.93
CA ASP A 46 0.41 20.72 -7.53
C ASP A 46 1.22 19.80 -6.61
N ILE A 47 1.46 18.55 -7.06
CA ILE A 47 2.26 17.56 -6.33
C ILE A 47 3.72 17.97 -6.27
N ARG A 48 4.30 18.46 -7.38
CA ARG A 48 5.67 19.01 -7.41
C ARG A 48 5.83 20.22 -6.51
N ALA A 49 4.83 21.08 -6.46
CA ALA A 49 4.85 22.25 -5.55
C ALA A 49 4.93 21.85 -4.06
N ARG A 50 4.61 20.59 -3.71
CA ARG A 50 4.80 20.02 -2.37
C ARG A 50 6.11 19.24 -2.21
N GLY A 51 7.01 19.29 -3.20
CA GLY A 51 8.31 18.63 -3.17
C GLY A 51 8.29 17.16 -3.54
N TYR A 52 7.25 16.67 -4.21
CA TYR A 52 7.13 15.28 -4.63
C TYR A 52 7.27 15.14 -6.15
N GLU A 53 8.03 14.13 -6.56
CA GLU A 53 7.98 13.60 -7.91
C GLU A 53 7.06 12.37 -7.93
N ALA A 54 6.49 12.04 -9.10
CA ALA A 54 5.52 10.96 -9.21
C ALA A 54 5.67 10.16 -10.51
N ILE A 55 5.31 8.87 -10.41
CA ILE A 55 4.91 8.04 -11.54
C ILE A 55 3.46 7.61 -11.30
N TRP A 56 2.69 7.44 -12.37
CA TRP A 56 1.29 7.04 -12.25
C TRP A 56 0.79 6.28 -13.48
N HIS A 57 -0.23 5.47 -13.24
CA HIS A 57 -0.98 4.78 -14.27
C HIS A 57 -2.45 5.15 -14.11
N GLY A 58 -2.93 6.09 -14.93
CA GLY A 58 -4.28 6.61 -14.87
C GLY A 58 -5.25 5.89 -15.79
N GLN A 59 -6.53 5.94 -15.43
CA GLN A 59 -7.62 5.39 -16.23
C GLN A 59 -8.88 6.27 -16.08
N LYS A 60 -9.65 6.41 -17.14
CA LYS A 60 -10.89 7.20 -17.13
C LYS A 60 -11.92 6.61 -16.17
N SER A 61 -12.50 7.46 -15.35
CA SER A 61 -13.62 7.18 -14.43
C SER A 61 -13.33 6.20 -13.28
N TRP A 62 -12.47 5.21 -13.46
CA TRP A 62 -12.21 4.12 -12.51
C TRP A 62 -10.73 3.88 -12.33
N ASN A 63 -10.38 3.17 -11.25
CA ASN A 63 -9.01 2.73 -10.99
C ASN A 63 -7.98 3.88 -10.95
N GLY A 64 -6.75 3.57 -11.33
CA GLY A 64 -5.63 4.49 -11.32
C GLY A 64 -4.80 4.37 -10.05
N VAL A 65 -3.49 4.21 -10.22
CA VAL A 65 -2.50 4.10 -9.15
C VAL A 65 -1.33 5.04 -9.38
N ALA A 66 -0.71 5.50 -8.30
CA ALA A 66 0.48 6.35 -8.38
C ALA A 66 1.44 6.05 -7.23
N ILE A 67 2.73 6.29 -7.49
CA ILE A 67 3.78 6.34 -6.47
C ILE A 67 4.37 7.75 -6.49
N LEU A 68 4.27 8.43 -5.35
CA LEU A 68 4.90 9.73 -5.09
C LEU A 68 6.14 9.49 -4.23
N ALA A 69 7.22 10.23 -4.52
CA ALA A 69 8.42 10.21 -3.69
C ALA A 69 8.90 11.64 -3.42
N LYS A 70 9.24 11.93 -2.17
CA LYS A 70 9.67 13.23 -1.73
C LYS A 70 11.12 13.49 -2.12
N GLY A 71 11.37 14.60 -2.85
CA GLY A 71 12.70 15.06 -3.22
C GLY A 71 13.46 14.16 -4.24
N THR A 72 12.87 13.07 -4.69
CA THR A 72 13.47 12.17 -5.68
C THR A 72 12.42 11.63 -6.65
N LYS A 73 12.84 11.23 -7.84
CA LYS A 73 11.93 10.64 -8.83
C LYS A 73 11.89 9.12 -8.67
N PRO A 74 10.70 8.51 -8.51
CA PRO A 74 10.58 7.05 -8.57
C PRO A 74 11.08 6.50 -9.91
N VAL A 75 11.87 5.43 -9.88
CA VAL A 75 12.32 4.71 -11.07
C VAL A 75 11.34 3.59 -11.35
N GLU A 76 10.53 3.75 -12.39
CA GLU A 76 9.51 2.75 -12.76
C GLU A 76 10.16 1.42 -13.14
N ILE A 77 9.71 0.33 -12.50
CA ILE A 77 10.15 -1.04 -12.78
C ILE A 77 9.09 -1.79 -13.58
N GLY A 78 7.82 -1.58 -13.26
CA GLY A 78 6.73 -2.22 -13.95
C GLY A 78 5.42 -1.43 -13.85
N ARG A 79 4.62 -1.57 -14.91
CA ARG A 79 3.28 -0.99 -15.03
C ARG A 79 2.33 -2.10 -15.42
N ALA A 80 1.26 -2.28 -14.67
CA ALA A 80 0.39 -3.44 -14.66
C ALA A 80 0.98 -4.69 -13.95
N LEU A 81 0.08 -5.46 -13.32
CA LEU A 81 0.46 -6.70 -12.66
C LEU A 81 0.78 -7.79 -13.69
N PRO A 82 1.95 -8.44 -13.60
CA PRO A 82 2.32 -9.51 -14.56
C PRO A 82 1.34 -10.68 -14.58
N GLY A 83 1.33 -11.42 -15.69
CA GLY A 83 0.61 -12.69 -15.84
C GLY A 83 -0.68 -12.64 -16.64
N ASP A 84 -1.15 -11.46 -17.03
CA ASP A 84 -2.26 -11.30 -17.98
C ASP A 84 -2.06 -10.01 -18.79
N PRO A 85 -1.52 -10.10 -20.01
CA PRO A 85 -1.28 -8.93 -20.86
C PRO A 85 -2.58 -8.33 -21.43
N ALA A 86 -3.72 -9.01 -21.31
CA ALA A 86 -5.03 -8.52 -21.73
C ALA A 86 -5.72 -7.69 -20.62
N ASP A 87 -5.19 -7.68 -19.40
CA ASP A 87 -5.71 -6.85 -18.31
C ASP A 87 -5.19 -5.41 -18.45
N GLU A 88 -6.01 -4.55 -19.00
CA GLU A 88 -5.71 -3.12 -19.23
C GLU A 88 -6.03 -2.23 -18.02
N HIS A 89 -6.49 -2.79 -16.89
CA HIS A 89 -6.87 -2.00 -15.74
C HIS A 89 -5.65 -1.41 -15.03
N SER A 90 -5.72 -0.11 -14.75
CA SER A 90 -4.68 0.65 -14.04
C SER A 90 -4.74 0.37 -12.54
N ARG A 91 -4.28 -0.83 -12.11
CA ARG A 91 -4.38 -1.32 -10.73
C ARG A 91 -3.06 -1.63 -10.06
N TYR A 92 -1.96 -1.56 -10.81
CA TYR A 92 -0.63 -1.86 -10.29
C TYR A 92 0.43 -1.00 -10.95
N ILE A 93 1.38 -0.52 -10.15
CA ILE A 93 2.62 0.12 -10.59
C ILE A 93 3.72 -0.18 -9.58
N GLU A 94 4.94 -0.41 -10.06
CA GLU A 94 6.10 -0.78 -9.26
C GLU A 94 7.27 0.13 -9.56
N ALA A 95 7.99 0.57 -8.52
CA ALA A 95 9.14 1.45 -8.65
C ALA A 95 10.20 1.17 -7.59
N ASP A 96 11.43 1.55 -7.92
CA ASP A 96 12.48 1.80 -6.94
C ASP A 96 12.47 3.27 -6.51
N VAL A 97 12.52 3.50 -5.21
CA VAL A 97 12.71 4.81 -4.60
C VAL A 97 13.90 4.71 -3.66
N GLY A 98 15.06 5.17 -4.12
CA GLY A 98 16.32 4.88 -3.46
C GLY A 98 16.60 3.38 -3.44
N GLU A 99 16.84 2.82 -2.26
CA GLU A 99 17.12 1.40 -2.08
C GLU A 99 15.87 0.53 -1.83
N VAL A 100 14.68 1.16 -1.82
CA VAL A 100 13.42 0.48 -1.49
C VAL A 100 12.62 0.22 -2.76
N ARG A 101 12.19 -1.04 -2.97
CA ARG A 101 11.21 -1.42 -3.99
C ARG A 101 9.79 -1.27 -3.43
N VAL A 102 8.92 -0.57 -4.17
CA VAL A 102 7.52 -0.37 -3.78
C VAL A 102 6.59 -0.82 -4.89
N GLY A 103 5.69 -1.75 -4.56
CA GLY A 103 4.54 -2.09 -5.41
C GLY A 103 3.28 -1.40 -4.87
N CYS A 104 2.72 -0.47 -5.66
CA CYS A 104 1.45 0.18 -5.36
C CYS A 104 0.32 -0.58 -6.06
N LEU A 105 -0.65 -1.05 -5.30
CA LEU A 105 -1.73 -1.87 -5.83
C LEU A 105 -3.13 -1.41 -5.40
N TYR A 106 -4.09 -1.64 -6.31
CA TYR A 106 -5.52 -1.49 -6.08
C TYR A 106 -6.23 -2.78 -6.51
N LEU A 107 -6.40 -3.69 -5.56
CA LEU A 107 -7.00 -5.01 -5.80
C LEU A 107 -8.49 -4.86 -6.15
N PRO A 108 -9.02 -5.61 -7.14
CA PRO A 108 -10.42 -5.54 -7.49
C PRO A 108 -11.36 -5.73 -6.31
N ASN A 109 -12.39 -4.90 -6.19
CA ASN A 109 -13.40 -5.01 -5.14
C ASN A 109 -14.12 -6.38 -5.18
N GLY A 110 -14.58 -6.81 -6.36
CA GLY A 110 -15.19 -8.12 -6.58
C GLY A 110 -16.70 -8.17 -6.41
N ASN A 111 -17.35 -7.07 -6.02
CA ASN A 111 -18.81 -7.02 -5.94
C ASN A 111 -19.47 -6.65 -7.28
N PRO A 112 -20.69 -7.12 -7.60
CA PRO A 112 -21.44 -8.12 -6.83
C PRO A 112 -20.84 -9.52 -6.96
N GLN A 113 -21.01 -10.33 -5.92
CA GLN A 113 -20.60 -11.73 -5.89
C GLN A 113 -21.83 -12.63 -5.58
N PRO A 114 -21.87 -13.89 -6.12
CA PRO A 114 -20.92 -14.45 -7.09
C PRO A 114 -21.07 -13.79 -8.47
N GLY A 115 -20.02 -13.91 -9.31
CA GLY A 115 -20.08 -13.43 -10.69
C GLY A 115 -18.74 -12.99 -11.25
N PRO A 116 -18.70 -12.46 -12.50
CA PRO A 116 -17.47 -12.20 -13.22
C PRO A 116 -16.51 -11.23 -12.50
N LYS A 117 -17.03 -10.25 -11.74
CA LYS A 117 -16.19 -9.34 -10.97
C LYS A 117 -15.46 -10.04 -9.82
N PHE A 118 -16.12 -11.02 -9.20
CA PHE A 118 -15.50 -11.82 -8.14
C PHE A 118 -14.48 -12.79 -8.71
N GLU A 119 -14.78 -13.43 -9.84
CA GLU A 119 -13.84 -14.30 -10.56
C GLU A 119 -12.59 -13.53 -10.98
N TYR A 120 -12.76 -12.31 -11.54
CA TYR A 120 -11.64 -11.41 -11.87
C TYR A 120 -10.81 -11.06 -10.63
N LYS A 121 -11.44 -10.75 -9.51
CA LYS A 121 -10.75 -10.49 -8.23
C LYS A 121 -9.87 -11.68 -7.82
N LEU A 122 -10.41 -12.90 -7.87
CA LEU A 122 -9.66 -14.10 -7.47
C LEU A 122 -8.52 -14.38 -8.44
N ALA A 123 -8.73 -14.25 -9.75
CA ALA A 123 -7.68 -14.38 -10.76
C ALA A 123 -6.57 -13.34 -10.57
N TRP A 124 -6.94 -12.10 -10.22
CA TRP A 124 -5.99 -11.04 -9.92
C TRP A 124 -5.16 -11.35 -8.67
N PHE A 125 -5.77 -11.93 -7.62
CA PHE A 125 -5.05 -12.41 -6.43
C PHE A 125 -4.03 -13.49 -6.77
N GLU A 126 -4.38 -14.46 -7.64
CA GLU A 126 -3.43 -15.51 -8.06
C GLU A 126 -2.19 -14.91 -8.74
N ARG A 127 -2.39 -13.91 -9.59
CA ARG A 127 -1.29 -13.17 -10.24
C ARG A 127 -0.45 -12.44 -9.21
N LEU A 128 -1.08 -11.75 -8.25
CA LEU A 128 -0.38 -11.06 -7.17
C LEU A 128 0.46 -12.02 -6.32
N ILE A 129 -0.12 -13.16 -5.92
CA ILE A 129 0.59 -14.20 -5.14
C ILE A 129 1.83 -14.71 -5.90
N LYS A 130 1.70 -14.92 -7.21
CA LYS A 130 2.81 -15.35 -8.05
C LYS A 130 3.90 -14.29 -8.15
N HIS A 131 3.52 -13.02 -8.41
CA HIS A 131 4.46 -11.91 -8.52
C HIS A 131 5.12 -11.59 -7.18
N ALA A 132 4.35 -11.55 -6.11
CA ALA A 132 4.85 -11.32 -4.75
C ALA A 132 5.94 -12.32 -4.33
N ARG A 133 5.86 -13.58 -4.79
CA ARG A 133 6.90 -14.58 -4.52
C ARG A 133 8.26 -14.17 -5.10
N SER A 134 8.28 -13.61 -6.31
CA SER A 134 9.52 -13.11 -6.91
C SER A 134 10.06 -11.86 -6.21
N LEU A 135 9.18 -10.98 -5.77
CA LEU A 135 9.54 -9.78 -5.01
C LEU A 135 10.04 -10.12 -3.61
N TYR A 136 9.43 -11.12 -2.96
CA TYR A 136 9.85 -11.59 -1.64
C TYR A 136 11.29 -12.09 -1.59
N ALA A 137 11.78 -12.66 -2.68
CA ALA A 137 13.12 -13.21 -2.82
C ALA A 137 14.23 -12.14 -3.07
N LEU A 138 13.86 -10.87 -3.19
CA LEU A 138 14.85 -9.80 -3.37
C LEU A 138 15.57 -9.51 -2.05
N ASP A 139 16.89 -9.26 -2.15
CA ASP A 139 17.72 -8.89 -0.99
C ASP A 139 17.50 -7.45 -0.53
N GLN A 140 16.84 -6.61 -1.34
CA GLN A 140 16.48 -5.24 -0.98
C GLN A 140 15.14 -5.18 -0.23
N PRO A 141 14.87 -4.12 0.56
CA PRO A 141 13.58 -3.90 1.17
C PRO A 141 12.47 -3.75 0.12
N VAL A 142 11.40 -4.54 0.25
CA VAL A 142 10.22 -4.49 -0.63
C VAL A 142 8.96 -4.27 0.19
N ILE A 143 8.13 -3.33 -0.27
CA ILE A 143 6.83 -3.04 0.31
C ILE A 143 5.74 -3.20 -0.74
N LEU A 144 4.74 -4.03 -0.47
CA LEU A 144 3.50 -4.09 -1.25
C LEU A 144 2.43 -3.28 -0.52
N ALA A 145 2.14 -2.08 -1.01
CA ALA A 145 1.26 -1.12 -0.37
C ALA A 145 0.01 -0.86 -1.22
N GLY A 146 -1.17 -0.84 -0.60
CA GLY A 146 -2.38 -0.52 -1.35
C GLY A 146 -3.67 -0.86 -0.65
N ASP A 147 -4.76 -0.65 -1.39
CA ASP A 147 -6.09 -1.14 -1.08
C ASP A 147 -6.24 -2.56 -1.63
N TYR A 148 -6.26 -3.52 -0.72
CA TYR A 148 -6.38 -4.94 -1.05
C TYR A 148 -7.84 -5.41 -1.18
N ASN A 149 -8.79 -4.54 -0.86
CA ASN A 149 -10.20 -4.90 -0.88
C ASN A 149 -10.48 -6.26 -0.20
N VAL A 150 -9.82 -6.55 0.91
CA VAL A 150 -10.02 -7.75 1.72
C VAL A 150 -9.96 -7.42 3.20
N VAL A 151 -10.91 -7.95 3.94
CA VAL A 151 -10.94 -7.95 5.41
C VAL A 151 -10.33 -9.27 5.87
N PRO A 152 -9.08 -9.29 6.40
CA PRO A 152 -8.36 -10.53 6.67
C PRO A 152 -9.07 -11.46 7.67
N THR A 153 -9.59 -10.91 8.75
CA THR A 153 -10.27 -11.66 9.83
C THR A 153 -11.50 -10.91 10.34
N ASP A 154 -12.30 -11.55 11.17
CA ASP A 154 -13.45 -10.90 11.84
C ASP A 154 -13.01 -9.81 12.84
N PHE A 155 -11.76 -9.78 13.23
CA PHE A 155 -11.19 -8.73 14.07
C PHE A 155 -10.95 -7.41 13.29
N ASP A 156 -10.84 -7.51 11.97
CA ASP A 156 -10.53 -6.38 11.06
C ASP A 156 -11.78 -5.65 10.54
N ILE A 157 -12.93 -5.90 11.13
CA ILE A 157 -14.20 -5.27 10.79
C ILE A 157 -15.05 -5.03 12.05
N TYR A 158 -15.85 -3.98 12.02
CA TYR A 158 -16.74 -3.63 13.14
C TYR A 158 -17.86 -4.67 13.36
N ASP A 159 -18.47 -5.22 12.29
CA ASP A 159 -19.55 -6.23 12.33
C ASP A 159 -19.47 -7.17 11.11
N PRO A 160 -18.87 -8.36 11.26
CA PRO A 160 -18.78 -9.33 10.16
C PRO A 160 -20.13 -9.81 9.63
N LYS A 161 -21.17 -9.82 10.46
CA LYS A 161 -22.49 -10.34 10.07
C LYS A 161 -23.16 -9.45 9.03
N SER A 162 -23.02 -8.13 9.17
CA SER A 162 -23.61 -7.16 8.23
C SER A 162 -22.98 -7.21 6.85
N TRP A 163 -21.72 -7.66 6.74
CA TRP A 163 -20.93 -7.72 5.51
C TRP A 163 -20.75 -9.15 4.96
N ARG A 164 -21.39 -10.16 5.55
CA ARG A 164 -21.18 -11.58 5.19
C ARG A 164 -21.36 -11.93 3.72
N LYS A 165 -22.10 -11.11 2.96
CA LYS A 165 -22.34 -11.30 1.52
C LYS A 165 -21.38 -10.46 0.66
N ASP A 166 -20.53 -9.66 1.27
CA ASP A 166 -19.59 -8.80 0.54
C ASP A 166 -18.37 -9.58 0.08
N ALA A 167 -17.83 -9.25 -1.10
CA ALA A 167 -16.65 -9.88 -1.69
C ALA A 167 -15.40 -9.73 -0.81
N LEU A 168 -15.32 -8.67 0.00
CA LEU A 168 -14.21 -8.40 0.91
C LEU A 168 -14.07 -9.44 2.02
N LEU A 169 -15.18 -10.08 2.42
CA LEU A 169 -15.22 -11.06 3.50
C LEU A 169 -15.33 -12.51 3.02
N GLN A 170 -15.48 -12.73 1.70
CA GLN A 170 -15.67 -14.09 1.22
C GLN A 170 -14.48 -14.98 1.60
N PRO A 171 -14.73 -16.26 1.96
CA PRO A 171 -13.67 -17.19 2.35
C PRO A 171 -12.55 -17.29 1.31
N GLN A 172 -12.88 -17.21 0.01
CA GLN A 172 -11.91 -17.27 -1.08
C GLN A 172 -10.99 -16.05 -1.08
N SER A 173 -11.52 -14.82 -0.85
CA SER A 173 -10.73 -13.60 -0.74
C SER A 173 -9.76 -13.68 0.44
N ARG A 174 -10.26 -14.09 1.61
CA ARG A 174 -9.47 -14.27 2.83
C ARG A 174 -8.40 -15.36 2.67
N ALA A 175 -8.75 -16.48 2.04
CA ALA A 175 -7.81 -17.57 1.77
C ALA A 175 -6.68 -17.13 0.81
N ALA A 176 -7.00 -16.33 -0.22
CA ALA A 176 -6.00 -15.76 -1.12
C ALA A 176 -5.04 -14.81 -0.39
N TYR A 177 -5.56 -13.91 0.44
CA TYR A 177 -4.73 -13.02 1.26
C TYR A 177 -3.86 -13.82 2.24
N LYS A 178 -4.42 -14.83 2.90
CA LYS A 178 -3.65 -15.70 3.78
C LYS A 178 -2.49 -16.40 3.04
N ARG A 179 -2.73 -16.93 1.84
CA ARG A 179 -1.67 -17.55 1.02
C ARG A 179 -0.57 -16.56 0.62
N LEU A 180 -0.91 -15.28 0.47
CA LEU A 180 0.09 -14.24 0.26
C LEU A 180 0.96 -14.08 1.52
N LEU A 181 0.35 -13.98 2.70
CA LEU A 181 1.07 -13.91 3.97
C LEU A 181 1.89 -15.19 4.27
N ASP A 182 1.38 -16.37 3.89
CA ASP A 182 2.05 -17.66 4.09
C ASP A 182 3.39 -17.78 3.31
N GLN A 183 3.66 -16.84 2.38
CA GLN A 183 4.99 -16.69 1.77
C GLN A 183 6.03 -16.07 2.72
N GLY A 184 5.60 -15.50 3.84
CA GLY A 184 6.45 -14.85 4.83
C GLY A 184 6.30 -13.31 4.87
N TRP A 185 5.42 -12.72 4.06
CA TRP A 185 5.13 -11.28 4.13
C TRP A 185 4.58 -10.87 5.49
N VAL A 186 5.09 -9.79 6.04
CA VAL A 186 4.65 -9.22 7.32
C VAL A 186 3.59 -8.15 7.06
N ASP A 187 2.36 -8.37 7.55
CA ASP A 187 1.32 -7.33 7.63
C ASP A 187 1.68 -6.37 8.75
N SER A 188 2.19 -5.21 8.39
CA SER A 188 2.85 -4.26 9.29
C SER A 188 1.96 -3.78 10.44
N LEU A 189 0.71 -3.38 10.14
CA LEU A 189 -0.24 -2.95 11.17
C LEU A 189 -0.56 -4.07 12.15
N ARG A 190 -0.88 -5.26 11.64
CA ARG A 190 -1.24 -6.39 12.50
C ARG A 190 -0.05 -6.92 13.29
N HIS A 191 1.15 -6.80 12.74
CA HIS A 191 2.39 -7.19 13.44
C HIS A 191 2.67 -6.31 14.67
N LEU A 192 2.53 -4.97 14.51
CA LEU A 192 2.79 -4.03 15.61
C LEU A 192 1.61 -3.86 16.57
N HIS A 193 0.38 -4.08 16.09
CA HIS A 193 -0.86 -3.89 16.84
C HIS A 193 -1.73 -5.16 16.83
N PRO A 194 -1.23 -6.29 17.41
CA PRO A 194 -1.92 -7.59 17.31
C PRO A 194 -3.30 -7.59 17.97
N ASP A 195 -3.47 -6.81 19.03
CA ASP A 195 -4.67 -6.80 19.88
C ASP A 195 -5.54 -5.54 19.70
N GLU A 196 -5.21 -4.66 18.75
CA GLU A 196 -5.95 -3.43 18.52
C GLU A 196 -6.89 -3.55 17.31
N LYS A 197 -8.14 -3.07 17.46
CA LYS A 197 -9.05 -2.87 16.32
C LYS A 197 -8.70 -1.58 15.60
N ILE A 198 -7.99 -1.71 14.48
CA ILE A 198 -7.60 -0.61 13.61
C ILE A 198 -8.36 -0.73 12.31
N PHE A 199 -8.97 0.36 11.87
CA PHE A 199 -9.69 0.45 10.60
C PHE A 199 -9.02 1.47 9.69
N THR A 200 -9.15 1.27 8.37
CA THR A 200 -8.58 2.13 7.33
C THR A 200 -9.64 2.69 6.39
N PHE A 201 -10.84 2.11 6.41
CA PHE A 201 -11.98 2.43 5.57
C PHE A 201 -13.27 2.56 6.38
N TRP A 202 -14.12 3.56 6.06
CA TRP A 202 -15.45 3.77 6.62
C TRP A 202 -16.41 4.22 5.51
N ASP A 203 -17.39 3.37 5.18
CA ASP A 203 -18.42 3.70 4.19
C ASP A 203 -19.11 5.04 4.50
N TYR A 204 -19.54 5.76 3.46
CA TYR A 204 -20.25 7.04 3.60
C TYR A 204 -21.66 6.90 4.18
N PHE A 205 -22.25 5.72 4.09
CA PHE A 205 -23.62 5.51 4.54
C PHE A 205 -23.72 5.27 6.04
N ARG A 206 -24.92 5.50 6.61
CA ARG A 206 -25.32 5.13 7.97
C ARG A 206 -24.40 5.66 9.07
N GLN A 207 -23.75 6.79 8.87
CA GLN A 207 -22.83 7.39 9.83
C GLN A 207 -21.73 6.41 10.31
N HIS A 208 -21.16 5.65 9.36
CA HIS A 208 -20.14 4.65 9.70
C HIS A 208 -18.89 5.31 10.31
N TRP A 209 -18.52 6.50 9.86
CA TRP A 209 -17.40 7.24 10.42
C TRP A 209 -17.65 7.65 11.87
N GLU A 210 -18.77 8.30 12.15
CA GLU A 210 -19.12 8.79 13.47
C GLU A 210 -19.27 7.65 14.52
N ARG A 211 -19.72 6.48 14.05
CA ARG A 211 -19.84 5.27 14.90
C ARG A 211 -18.55 4.46 14.97
N ASN A 212 -17.50 4.88 14.28
CA ASN A 212 -16.30 4.07 14.09
C ASN A 212 -16.59 2.66 13.55
N SER A 213 -17.55 2.54 12.64
CA SER A 213 -17.95 1.27 12.01
C SER A 213 -17.09 1.02 10.76
N GLY A 214 -15.83 0.69 10.95
CA GLY A 214 -14.83 0.60 9.91
C GLY A 214 -14.40 -0.82 9.55
N LEU A 215 -13.60 -0.89 8.50
CA LEU A 215 -12.91 -2.06 7.99
C LEU A 215 -11.41 -1.76 7.81
N ARG A 216 -10.56 -2.77 7.98
CA ARG A 216 -9.14 -2.68 7.62
C ARG A 216 -8.94 -3.41 6.29
N ILE A 217 -8.77 -2.65 5.22
CA ILE A 217 -8.63 -3.15 3.85
C ILE A 217 -7.42 -2.57 3.10
N ASP A 218 -6.79 -1.56 3.67
CA ASP A 218 -5.52 -1.01 3.19
C ASP A 218 -4.37 -1.66 3.99
N HIS A 219 -3.40 -2.23 3.28
CA HIS A 219 -2.31 -2.98 3.89
C HIS A 219 -0.96 -2.57 3.31
N LEU A 220 0.08 -2.63 4.15
CA LEU A 220 1.47 -2.55 3.76
C LEU A 220 2.14 -3.87 4.18
N LEU A 221 2.48 -4.69 3.18
CA LEU A 221 3.15 -5.98 3.38
C LEU A 221 4.64 -5.81 3.14
N LEU A 222 5.43 -6.31 4.07
CA LEU A 222 6.88 -6.15 4.10
C LEU A 222 7.57 -7.50 3.86
N ASN A 223 8.59 -7.54 2.98
CA ASN A 223 9.49 -8.68 2.89
C ASN A 223 10.49 -8.69 4.09
N PRO A 224 11.30 -9.74 4.29
CA PRO A 224 12.18 -9.82 5.46
C PRO A 224 13.12 -8.63 5.63
N PRO A 225 13.83 -8.10 4.59
CA PRO A 225 14.64 -6.90 4.75
C PRO A 225 13.85 -5.68 5.22
N ALA A 226 12.65 -5.42 4.66
CA ALA A 226 11.81 -4.30 5.07
C ALA A 226 11.23 -4.52 6.48
N ALA A 227 10.84 -5.75 6.82
CA ALA A 227 10.29 -6.09 8.14
C ALA A 227 11.33 -5.89 9.26
N ALA A 228 12.60 -6.17 8.99
CA ALA A 228 13.69 -5.91 9.95
C ALA A 228 13.86 -4.42 10.29
N MET A 229 13.47 -3.54 9.37
CA MET A 229 13.53 -2.08 9.52
C MET A 229 12.27 -1.50 10.18
N LEU A 230 11.19 -2.27 10.34
CA LEU A 230 9.89 -1.77 10.83
C LEU A 230 9.99 -1.26 12.26
N ARG A 231 9.53 -0.01 12.51
CA ARG A 231 9.50 0.62 13.84
C ARG A 231 8.11 1.02 14.27
N GLN A 232 7.37 1.66 13.37
CA GLN A 232 6.03 2.15 13.66
C GLN A 232 5.09 1.89 12.47
N ALA A 233 3.80 1.79 12.76
CA ALA A 233 2.74 1.74 11.77
C ALA A 233 1.48 2.42 12.33
N GLY A 234 0.69 3.03 11.48
CA GLY A 234 -0.51 3.73 11.93
C GLY A 234 -1.43 4.15 10.79
N VAL A 235 -2.49 4.88 11.18
CA VAL A 235 -3.51 5.41 10.28
C VAL A 235 -3.75 6.88 10.61
N ASP A 236 -3.64 7.75 9.62
CA ASP A 236 -3.87 9.19 9.75
C ASP A 236 -5.37 9.50 9.67
N ARG A 237 -6.10 9.07 10.70
CA ARG A 237 -7.57 9.14 10.77
C ARG A 237 -8.14 10.54 10.60
N TRP A 238 -7.38 11.57 10.99
CA TRP A 238 -7.80 12.97 10.88
C TRP A 238 -8.15 13.38 9.44
N VAL A 239 -7.59 12.72 8.43
CA VAL A 239 -7.91 12.98 7.01
C VAL A 239 -9.37 12.64 6.73
N ARG A 240 -9.92 11.64 7.42
CA ARG A 240 -11.32 11.20 7.27
C ARG A 240 -12.32 12.20 7.88
N ASP A 241 -11.87 13.08 8.80
CA ASP A 241 -12.68 14.15 9.38
C ASP A 241 -12.88 15.35 8.44
N LEU A 242 -12.11 15.44 7.37
CA LEU A 242 -12.22 16.55 6.42
C LEU A 242 -13.55 16.49 5.65
N PRO A 243 -14.17 17.64 5.32
CA PRO A 243 -15.40 17.68 4.53
C PRO A 243 -15.24 16.98 3.18
N SER A 244 -16.15 16.07 2.83
CA SER A 244 -16.08 15.28 1.59
C SER A 244 -14.78 14.47 1.41
N ALA A 245 -14.19 14.04 2.51
CA ALA A 245 -12.99 13.20 2.52
C ALA A 245 -13.19 11.88 1.73
N SER A 246 -12.10 11.21 1.42
CA SER A 246 -12.15 9.80 0.99
C SER A 246 -12.79 8.95 2.08
N ASP A 247 -13.41 7.84 1.70
CA ASP A 247 -13.87 6.79 2.62
C ASP A 247 -12.73 5.99 3.25
N HIS A 248 -11.51 6.18 2.76
CA HIS A 248 -10.29 5.67 3.35
C HIS A 248 -9.51 6.76 4.11
N ALA A 249 -8.66 6.32 5.06
CA ALA A 249 -7.64 7.15 5.68
C ALA A 249 -6.24 6.64 5.30
N PRO A 250 -5.25 7.55 5.15
CA PRO A 250 -3.88 7.14 4.86
C PRO A 250 -3.35 6.18 5.92
N THR A 251 -2.76 5.08 5.47
CA THR A 251 -2.16 4.05 6.31
C THR A 251 -0.66 4.03 6.04
N TRP A 252 0.17 3.96 7.08
CA TRP A 252 1.60 4.17 6.93
C TRP A 252 2.44 3.26 7.83
N VAL A 253 3.72 3.13 7.44
CA VAL A 253 4.81 2.52 8.22
C VAL A 253 5.99 3.48 8.32
N GLU A 254 6.72 3.39 9.40
CA GLU A 254 8.05 3.98 9.54
C GLU A 254 9.11 2.88 9.60
N LEU A 255 10.08 3.00 8.69
CA LEU A 255 11.24 2.12 8.58
C LEU A 255 12.48 2.89 9.03
N GLU A 256 13.27 2.31 9.91
CA GLU A 256 14.58 2.83 10.29
C GLU A 256 15.65 2.21 9.41
N ALA A 257 16.60 3.01 8.93
CA ALA A 257 17.76 2.46 8.24
C ALA A 257 18.49 1.47 9.18
N VAL A 258 18.80 0.29 8.66
CA VAL A 258 19.70 -0.62 9.39
C VAL A 258 21.05 0.10 9.46
N ALA A 259 21.48 0.49 10.65
CA ALA A 259 22.80 1.08 10.82
C ALA A 259 23.82 0.12 10.20
N GLU A 260 24.62 0.60 9.23
CA GLU A 260 25.75 -0.18 8.70
C GLU A 260 26.53 -0.72 9.89
N ALA A 261 26.58 -2.05 10.01
CA ALA A 261 27.39 -2.68 11.04
C ALA A 261 28.82 -2.13 10.87
N ALA A 262 29.28 -1.35 11.84
CA ALA A 262 30.55 -0.69 11.82
C ALA A 262 31.62 -1.69 11.32
N ALA A 263 32.22 -1.41 10.19
CA ALA A 263 33.22 -2.24 9.58
C ALA A 263 34.28 -2.57 10.63
N SER A 264 34.34 -3.82 11.04
CA SER A 264 35.31 -4.30 12.02
C SER A 264 36.71 -3.85 11.58
N PRO A 265 37.50 -3.16 12.41
CA PRO A 265 38.81 -2.68 12.02
C PRO A 265 39.66 -3.88 11.59
N LYS A 266 40.18 -3.86 10.36
CA LYS A 266 41.10 -4.88 9.85
C LYS A 266 42.22 -5.06 10.87
N PRO A 267 42.61 -6.31 11.25
CA PRO A 267 43.71 -6.56 12.17
C PRO A 267 45.00 -5.98 11.56
N ARG A 268 45.67 -5.09 12.31
CA ARG A 268 46.98 -4.55 11.96
C ARG A 268 47.97 -5.71 11.80
N ALA A 269 48.53 -5.84 10.60
CA ALA A 269 49.63 -6.75 10.31
C ALA A 269 50.79 -6.47 11.27
N LYS A 270 51.16 -7.45 12.11
CA LYS A 270 52.35 -7.39 12.95
C LYS A 270 53.57 -7.33 12.03
N GLY A 271 54.28 -6.20 12.08
CA GLY A 271 55.55 -6.04 11.38
C GLY A 271 56.55 -7.11 11.80
N ARG A 272 57.08 -7.87 10.86
CA ARG A 272 58.22 -8.74 11.06
C ARG A 272 59.44 -7.87 11.42
N LYS A 273 59.94 -8.00 12.62
CA LYS A 273 61.32 -7.56 12.94
C LYS A 273 62.28 -8.52 12.29
N SER A 274 63.08 -7.99 11.37
CA SER A 274 64.30 -8.65 10.90
C SER A 274 65.42 -8.50 11.93
N SER A 275 65.98 -9.62 12.33
CA SER A 275 67.33 -9.72 12.98
C SER A 275 68.30 -10.01 11.88
#